data_49c2ee86b0d3e8691add309f4b0fb53f
#
_entry.id   49c2ee86b0d3e8691add309f4b0fb53f
#
_cell.length_a   1.000
_cell.length_b   1.000
_cell.length_c   1.000
_cell.angle_alpha   90.00
_cell.angle_beta   90.00
_cell.angle_gamma   90.00
#
_symmetry.space_group_name_H-M   'P 1'
#
loop_
_entity.id
_entity.type
_entity.pdbx_description
1 polymer ?
#
loop_
_entity_poly.entity_id
_entity_poly.type
_entity_poly.pdbx_seq_one_letter_code
_entity_poly.pdbx_strand_id
1 'polypeptide(L)' 'YGPESSGKTTLSLHVVAEAQKAGGTCAFVDAEHALDPGYAKKLGVNVEELLISQPDAGEQALEIADTLVRSGAIDVLVVK' A
#
# COMPACT_ATOMS: atom_id res chain seq x y z
N TYR A 1 -15.81 5.09 -1.69
CA TYR A 1 -17.15 4.75 -2.11
C TYR A 1 -17.18 3.96 -3.39
N GLY A 2 -18.21 3.27 -3.55
CA GLY A 2 -18.46 2.56 -4.77
C GLY A 2 -18.10 1.11 -4.67
N PRO A 3 -18.80 0.30 -5.42
CA PRO A 3 -18.56 -1.12 -5.44
C PRO A 3 -17.25 -1.47 -6.13
N GLU A 4 -16.67 -0.51 -6.84
CA GLU A 4 -15.45 -0.73 -7.60
C GLU A 4 -14.23 -0.60 -6.73
N SER A 5 -13.96 -1.60 -5.91
CA SER A 5 -12.73 -1.59 -5.14
C SER A 5 -11.51 -1.58 -6.07
N SER A 6 -11.64 -2.11 -7.27
CA SER A 6 -10.55 -2.08 -8.24
C SER A 6 -10.15 -0.66 -8.62
N GLY A 7 -11.11 0.24 -8.74
CA GLY A 7 -10.81 1.63 -9.04
C GLY A 7 -10.06 2.31 -7.91
N LYS A 8 -10.44 2.03 -6.68
CA LYS A 8 -9.77 2.59 -5.51
C LYS A 8 -8.34 2.06 -5.39
N THR A 9 -8.15 0.77 -5.65
CA THR A 9 -6.83 0.17 -5.60
C THR A 9 -5.91 0.79 -6.66
N THR A 10 -6.44 1.00 -7.87
CA THR A 10 -5.68 1.63 -8.94
C THR A 10 -5.23 3.03 -8.54
N LEU A 11 -6.14 3.82 -7.98
CA LEU A 11 -5.81 5.16 -7.55
C LEU A 11 -4.74 5.15 -6.47
N SER A 12 -4.87 4.27 -5.49
CA SER A 12 -3.88 4.14 -4.43
C SER A 12 -2.51 3.77 -4.98
N LEU A 13 -2.47 2.85 -5.94
CA LEU A 13 -1.21 2.45 -6.55
C LEU A 13 -0.57 3.57 -7.36
N HIS A 14 -1.37 4.42 -8.00
CA HIS A 14 -0.83 5.59 -8.69
C HIS A 14 -0.17 6.55 -7.71
N VAL A 15 -0.81 6.78 -6.56
CA VAL A 15 -0.24 7.65 -5.53
C VAL A 15 1.08 7.07 -5.02
N VAL A 16 1.12 5.76 -4.79
CA VAL A 16 2.32 5.09 -4.34
C VAL A 16 3.44 5.23 -5.38
N ALA A 17 3.12 5.02 -6.66
CA ALA A 17 4.11 5.13 -7.72
C ALA A 17 4.70 6.54 -7.78
N GLU A 18 3.85 7.55 -7.67
CA GLU A 18 4.32 8.93 -7.69
C GLU A 18 5.21 9.25 -6.50
N ALA A 19 4.83 8.77 -5.33
CA ALA A 19 5.63 8.99 -4.13
C ALA A 19 7.00 8.32 -4.25
N GLN A 20 7.04 7.12 -4.81
CA GLN A 20 8.30 6.42 -5.00
C GLN A 20 9.21 7.16 -5.99
N LYS A 21 8.63 7.74 -7.04
CA LYS A 21 9.38 8.52 -7.99
C LYS A 21 10.04 9.74 -7.34
N ALA A 22 9.39 10.27 -6.33
CA ALA A 22 9.93 11.40 -5.58
C ALA A 22 10.95 10.98 -4.52
N GLY A 23 11.23 9.70 -4.41
CA GLY A 23 12.19 9.19 -3.44
C GLY A 23 11.57 8.83 -2.09
N GLY A 24 10.24 8.83 -2.00
CA GLY A 24 9.56 8.50 -0.77
C GLY A 24 9.46 7.00 -0.51
N THR A 25 9.32 6.65 0.76
CA THR A 25 9.10 5.27 1.15
C THR A 25 7.62 5.03 1.35
N CYS A 26 7.11 3.98 0.74
CA CYS A 26 5.69 3.66 0.77
C CYS A 26 5.46 2.30 1.41
N ALA A 27 4.30 2.16 2.06
CA ALA A 27 3.88 0.89 2.63
C ALA A 27 2.43 0.65 2.26
N PHE A 28 2.11 -0.59 2.01
CA PHE A 28 0.75 -1.01 1.65
C PHE A 28 0.34 -2.14 2.59
N VAL A 29 -0.65 -1.87 3.42
CA VAL A 29 -1.19 -2.88 4.34
C VAL A 29 -2.52 -3.35 3.77
N ASP A 30 -2.55 -4.59 3.32
CA ASP A 30 -3.70 -5.15 2.60
C ASP A 30 -4.32 -6.30 3.38
N ALA A 31 -5.29 -5.98 4.23
CA ALA A 31 -5.99 -6.98 5.02
C ALA A 31 -6.98 -7.78 4.17
N GLU A 32 -7.33 -7.28 3.01
CA GLU A 32 -8.25 -7.97 2.11
C GLU A 32 -7.52 -8.95 1.18
N HIS A 33 -6.20 -8.90 1.16
CA HIS A 33 -5.39 -9.74 0.28
C HIS A 33 -5.77 -9.57 -1.19
N ALA A 34 -6.12 -8.34 -1.56
CA ALA A 34 -6.59 -8.04 -2.92
C ALA A 34 -5.52 -7.43 -3.82
N LEU A 35 -4.37 -7.08 -3.26
CA LEU A 35 -3.30 -6.48 -4.03
C LEU A 35 -2.61 -7.50 -4.92
N ASP A 36 -2.50 -7.16 -6.20
CA ASP A 36 -1.75 -7.96 -7.16
C ASP A 36 -0.43 -7.26 -7.45
N PRO A 37 0.71 -7.83 -7.00
CA PRO A 37 2.01 -7.20 -7.26
C PRO A 37 2.32 -7.03 -8.74
N GLY A 38 1.88 -7.96 -9.57
CA GLY A 38 2.09 -7.83 -11.01
C GLY A 38 1.36 -6.63 -11.58
N TYR A 39 0.15 -6.39 -11.13
CA TYR A 39 -0.63 -5.24 -11.56
C TYR A 39 0.00 -3.93 -11.07
N ALA A 40 0.44 -3.93 -9.82
CA ALA A 40 1.11 -2.75 -9.26
C ALA A 40 2.34 -2.40 -10.07
N LYS A 41 3.12 -3.39 -10.46
CA LYS A 41 4.32 -3.19 -11.26
C LYS A 41 3.97 -2.60 -12.62
N LYS A 42 2.86 -3.02 -13.21
CA LYS A 42 2.40 -2.47 -14.49
C LYS A 42 2.06 -0.99 -14.38
N LEU A 43 1.62 -0.56 -13.22
CA LEU A 43 1.27 0.84 -12.99
C LEU A 43 2.49 1.71 -12.67
N GLY A 44 3.65 1.12 -12.58
CA GLY A 44 4.87 1.85 -12.30
C GLY A 44 5.32 1.80 -10.84
N VAL A 45 4.67 0.97 -10.05
CA VAL A 45 5.05 0.81 -8.64
C VAL A 45 6.27 -0.12 -8.56
N ASN A 46 7.26 0.30 -7.78
CA ASN A 46 8.42 -0.56 -7.51
C ASN A 46 8.05 -1.47 -6.34
N VAL A 47 7.59 -2.67 -6.67
CA VAL A 47 7.11 -3.62 -5.65
C VAL A 47 8.24 -4.16 -4.79
N GLU A 48 9.47 -4.10 -5.26
CA GLU A 48 10.61 -4.54 -4.48
C GLU A 48 10.91 -3.58 -3.33
N GLU A 49 10.65 -2.30 -3.53
CA GLU A 49 10.85 -1.30 -2.50
C GLU A 49 9.59 -0.99 -1.71
N LEU A 50 8.45 -1.44 -2.19
CA LEU A 50 7.19 -1.22 -1.50
C LEU A 50 7.06 -2.23 -0.36
N LEU A 51 6.82 -1.72 0.84
CA LEU A 51 6.56 -2.58 1.98
C LEU A 51 5.12 -3.07 1.88
N ILE A 52 4.95 -4.34 1.55
CA ILE A 52 3.63 -4.94 1.43
C ILE A 52 3.40 -5.86 2.61
N SER A 53 2.29 -5.65 3.31
CA SER A 53 1.90 -6.50 4.41
C SER A 53 0.46 -6.95 4.18
N GLN A 54 0.22 -8.24 4.34
CA GLN A 54 -1.12 -8.82 4.13
C GLN A 54 -1.53 -9.59 5.38
N PRO A 55 -1.90 -8.87 6.45
CA PRO A 55 -2.29 -9.54 7.70
C PRO A 55 -3.62 -10.27 7.54
N ASP A 56 -3.80 -11.31 8.33
CA ASP A 56 -5.01 -12.11 8.27
C ASP A 56 -6.19 -11.45 8.97
N ALA A 57 -5.93 -10.58 9.92
CA ALA A 57 -6.98 -9.91 10.69
C ALA A 57 -6.83 -8.40 10.61
N GLY A 58 -7.95 -7.70 10.64
CA GLY A 58 -7.97 -6.25 10.61
C GLY A 58 -7.22 -5.63 11.79
N GLU A 59 -7.26 -6.28 12.95
CA GLU A 59 -6.54 -5.78 14.12
C GLU A 59 -5.04 -5.77 13.87
N GLN A 60 -4.54 -6.79 13.20
CA GLN A 60 -3.13 -6.85 12.84
C GLN A 60 -2.77 -5.75 11.84
N ALA A 61 -3.69 -5.45 10.93
CA ALA A 61 -3.46 -4.38 9.96
C ALA A 61 -3.28 -3.04 10.66
N LEU A 62 -4.10 -2.76 11.66
CA LEU A 62 -3.99 -1.52 12.42
C LEU A 62 -2.70 -1.46 13.22
N GLU A 63 -2.29 -2.56 13.82
CA GLU A 63 -1.04 -2.62 14.56
C GLU A 63 0.16 -2.38 13.66
N ILE A 64 0.17 -3.01 12.49
CA ILE A 64 1.24 -2.85 11.52
C ILE A 64 1.29 -1.40 11.05
N ALA A 65 0.13 -0.82 10.72
CA ALA A 65 0.07 0.56 10.27
C ALA A 65 0.59 1.52 11.33
N ASP A 66 0.18 1.31 12.58
CA ASP A 66 0.62 2.15 13.69
C ASP A 66 2.14 2.07 13.87
N THR A 67 2.68 0.86 13.83
CA THR A 67 4.12 0.66 13.95
C THR A 67 4.88 1.35 12.83
N LEU A 68 4.39 1.25 11.61
CA LEU A 68 5.04 1.88 10.46
C LEU A 68 5.00 3.40 10.56
N VAL A 69 3.89 3.95 10.99
CA VAL A 69 3.75 5.40 11.15
C VAL A 69 4.69 5.89 12.26
N ARG A 70 4.76 5.16 13.35
CA ARG A 70 5.60 5.55 14.48
C ARG A 70 7.09 5.49 14.15
N SER A 71 7.47 4.63 13.23
CA SER A 71 8.89 4.52 12.84
C SER A 71 9.39 5.79 12.17
N GLY A 72 8.48 6.59 11.61
CA GLY A 72 8.84 7.81 10.91
C GLY A 72 9.52 7.59 9.58
N ALA A 73 9.62 6.34 9.14
CA ALA A 73 10.32 6.00 7.90
C ALA A 73 9.39 5.93 6.69
N ILE A 74 8.09 6.04 6.91
CA ILE A 74 7.09 5.87 5.84
C ILE A 74 6.52 7.23 5.44
N ASP A 75 6.58 7.54 4.16
CA ASP A 75 6.02 8.79 3.62
C ASP A 75 4.57 8.61 3.18
N VAL A 76 4.25 7.46 2.66
CA VAL A 76 2.88 7.14 2.23
C VAL A 76 2.50 5.77 2.78
N LEU A 77 1.36 5.70 3.43
CA LEU A 77 0.84 4.45 3.95
C LEU A 77 -0.57 4.24 3.41
N VAL A 78 -0.79 3.10 2.78
CA VAL A 78 -2.10 2.71 2.29
C VAL A 78 -2.58 1.53 3.12
N VAL A 79 -3.77 1.64 3.68
CA VAL A 79 -4.37 0.56 4.48
C VAL A 79 -5.71 0.20 3.85
N LYS A 80 -5.89 -1.08 3.60
CA LYS A 80 -7.14 -1.59 3.04
C LYS A 80 -7.68 -2.77 3.80
#